data_b7fba6f5133a5509f81c4ef9faf4717e
#
_entry.id   b7fba6f5133a5509f81c4ef9faf4717e
#
_cell.length_a   1.000
_cell.length_b   1.000
_cell.length_c   1.000
_cell.angle_alpha   90.00
_cell.angle_beta   90.00
_cell.angle_gamma   90.00
#
_symmetry.space_group_name_H-M   'P 1'
#
loop_
_entity.id
_entity.type
_entity.pdbx_description
1 polymer ?
#
loop_
_entity_poly.entity_id
_entity_poly.type
_entity_poly.pdbx_seq_one_letter_code
_entity_poly.pdbx_strand_id
1 'polypeptide(L)'
;MSEKTKQPKKVVLLDLDGTLTKSDPGIIGCVVKVFEELGYPVPDDEELQRFIGPAIVESLQRNNIPDDLLDEGIAIYRRYYAQEAVFDDPNNPGQKVPGRLNNTIYDGIPEQLAKLRADGYYLAIASCKPQYQCIPICEHFHLD
;
A
#
# COMPACT_ATOMS: atom_id res chain seq x y z
N MET A 1 -2.00 -33.80 36.97
CA MET A 1 -2.14 -32.52 36.24
C MET A 1 -1.45 -32.69 34.90
N SER A 2 -2.22 -32.75 33.84
CA SER A 2 -1.63 -32.77 32.48
C SER A 2 -1.23 -31.33 32.14
N GLU A 3 0.07 -31.09 32.02
CA GLU A 3 0.56 -29.90 31.33
C GLU A 3 0.00 -29.96 29.91
N LYS A 4 -0.99 -29.09 29.63
CA LYS A 4 -1.37 -28.80 28.24
C LYS A 4 -0.13 -28.18 27.58
N THR A 5 0.62 -29.00 26.87
CA THR A 5 1.65 -28.51 25.95
C THR A 5 0.97 -27.50 25.04
N LYS A 6 1.23 -26.21 25.27
CA LYS A 6 0.78 -25.17 24.36
C LYS A 6 1.42 -25.45 23.00
N GLN A 7 0.61 -25.89 22.04
CA GLN A 7 1.11 -26.02 20.66
C GLN A 7 1.66 -24.66 20.20
N PRO A 8 2.79 -24.65 19.52
CA PRO A 8 3.33 -23.38 19.01
C PRO A 8 2.29 -22.72 18.10
N LYS A 9 2.02 -21.45 18.39
CA LYS A 9 1.10 -20.64 17.59
C LYS A 9 1.73 -20.39 16.22
N LYS A 10 1.00 -20.73 15.16
CA LYS A 10 1.45 -20.49 13.79
C LYS A 10 1.14 -19.07 13.38
N VAL A 11 2.09 -18.40 12.78
CA VAL A 11 1.96 -17.04 12.23
C VAL A 11 2.01 -17.11 10.72
N VAL A 12 1.08 -16.42 10.06
CA VAL A 12 1.09 -16.21 8.62
C VAL A 12 1.48 -14.76 8.36
N LEU A 13 2.57 -14.58 7.64
CA LEU A 13 3.03 -13.26 7.20
C LEU A 13 2.47 -12.98 5.82
N LEU A 14 1.85 -11.82 5.65
CA LEU A 14 1.16 -11.42 4.43
C LEU A 14 1.72 -10.09 3.94
N ASP A 15 2.03 -10.01 2.66
CA ASP A 15 2.27 -8.73 2.00
C ASP A 15 0.95 -7.98 1.81
N LEU A 16 1.00 -6.66 1.73
CA LEU A 16 -0.18 -5.81 1.61
C LEU A 16 -0.42 -5.42 0.15
N ASP A 17 0.46 -4.58 -0.39
CA ASP A 17 0.29 -3.99 -1.72
C ASP A 17 0.48 -5.04 -2.83
N GLY A 18 -0.53 -5.20 -3.67
CA GLY A 18 -0.52 -6.18 -4.77
C GLY A 18 -0.76 -7.62 -4.32
N THR A 19 -1.03 -7.87 -3.03
CA THR A 19 -1.30 -9.19 -2.46
C THR A 19 -2.67 -9.22 -1.79
N LEU A 20 -2.89 -8.41 -0.77
CA LEU A 20 -4.21 -8.27 -0.12
C LEU A 20 -5.04 -7.19 -0.79
N THR A 21 -4.42 -6.12 -1.23
CA THR A 21 -5.07 -4.98 -1.87
C THR A 21 -4.52 -4.73 -3.26
N LYS A 22 -5.41 -4.35 -4.17
CA LYS A 22 -5.07 -3.81 -5.48
C LYS A 22 -4.78 -2.32 -5.33
N SER A 23 -3.56 -1.99 -4.91
CA SER A 23 -3.12 -0.65 -4.55
C SER A 23 -2.48 0.14 -5.69
N ASP A 24 -2.32 -0.48 -6.86
CA ASP A 24 -1.70 0.13 -8.03
C ASP A 24 -2.31 1.49 -8.43
N PRO A 25 -3.65 1.70 -8.50
CA PRO A 25 -4.17 2.99 -8.91
C PRO A 25 -3.74 4.13 -7.99
N GLY A 26 -3.77 3.91 -6.68
CA GLY A 26 -3.38 4.92 -5.70
C GLY A 26 -1.89 5.24 -5.71
N ILE A 27 -1.05 4.22 -5.77
CA ILE A 27 0.41 4.38 -5.85
C ILE A 27 0.79 5.08 -7.15
N ILE A 28 0.32 4.60 -8.28
CA ILE A 28 0.61 5.16 -9.61
C ILE A 28 0.11 6.60 -9.70
N GLY A 29 -1.11 6.89 -9.24
CA GLY A 29 -1.66 8.23 -9.23
C GLY A 29 -0.78 9.22 -8.45
N CYS A 30 -0.28 8.82 -7.28
CA CYS A 30 0.64 9.64 -6.49
C CYS A 30 1.99 9.84 -7.18
N VAL A 31 2.53 8.81 -7.83
CA VAL A 31 3.79 8.89 -8.59
C VAL A 31 3.65 9.87 -9.75
N VAL A 32 2.56 9.80 -10.51
CA VAL A 32 2.29 10.74 -11.60
C VAL A 32 2.31 12.18 -11.07
N LYS A 33 1.69 12.44 -9.93
CA LYS A 33 1.70 13.77 -9.28
C LYS A 33 3.11 14.24 -8.93
N VAL A 34 3.97 13.34 -8.47
CA VAL A 34 5.38 13.67 -8.18
C VAL A 34 6.09 14.18 -9.44
N PHE A 35 6.00 13.44 -10.54
CA PHE A 35 6.66 13.83 -11.79
C PHE A 35 6.09 15.12 -12.37
N GLU A 36 4.77 15.30 -12.34
CA GLU A 36 4.11 16.52 -12.77
C GLU A 36 4.57 17.75 -11.98
N GLU A 37 4.58 17.68 -10.65
CA GLU A 37 4.98 18.80 -9.80
C GLU A 37 6.48 19.11 -9.87
N LEU A 38 7.33 18.09 -10.01
CA LEU A 38 8.76 18.28 -10.20
C LEU A 38 9.13 18.79 -11.62
N GLY A 39 8.18 18.72 -12.56
CA GLY A 39 8.43 19.15 -13.95
C GLY A 39 9.21 18.13 -14.77
N TYR A 40 9.19 16.87 -14.41
CA TYR A 40 9.83 15.78 -15.14
C TYR A 40 8.82 15.00 -15.97
N PRO A 41 9.25 14.40 -17.10
CA PRO A 41 8.36 13.56 -17.89
C PRO A 41 7.83 12.38 -17.06
N VAL A 42 6.51 12.15 -17.14
CA VAL A 42 5.88 11.00 -16.48
C VAL A 42 6.35 9.71 -17.15
N PRO A 43 6.84 8.72 -16.39
CA PRO A 43 7.23 7.43 -16.94
C PRO A 43 6.07 6.73 -17.66
N ASP A 44 6.40 5.78 -18.56
CA ASP A 44 5.39 4.95 -19.20
C ASP A 44 4.71 3.97 -18.23
N ASP A 45 3.65 3.33 -18.69
CA ASP A 45 2.83 2.45 -17.84
C ASP A 45 3.64 1.28 -17.28
N GLU A 46 4.57 0.72 -18.04
CA GLU A 46 5.42 -0.38 -17.59
C GLU A 46 6.33 0.06 -16.43
N GLU A 47 6.97 1.22 -16.55
CA GLU A 47 7.82 1.76 -15.50
C GLU A 47 7.01 2.21 -14.27
N LEU A 48 5.81 2.78 -14.47
CA LEU A 48 4.91 3.13 -13.37
C LEU A 48 4.52 1.91 -12.54
N GLN A 49 4.26 0.76 -13.17
CA GLN A 49 3.97 -0.50 -12.46
C GLN A 49 5.15 -0.95 -11.58
N ARG A 50 6.38 -0.63 -11.94
CA ARG A 50 7.58 -0.98 -11.16
C ARG A 50 7.75 -0.15 -9.89
N PHE A 51 6.93 0.88 -9.67
CA PHE A 51 6.87 1.60 -8.39
C PHE A 51 6.14 0.82 -7.29
N ILE A 52 5.40 -0.22 -7.65
CA ILE A 52 4.65 -1.03 -6.70
C ILE A 52 5.58 -2.06 -6.06
N GLY A 53 5.74 -1.99 -4.74
CA GLY A 53 6.59 -2.87 -3.94
C GLY A 53 7.88 -2.21 -3.44
N PRO A 54 8.78 -1.70 -4.29
CA PRO A 54 10.00 -1.03 -3.84
C PRO A 54 9.75 0.24 -3.03
N ALA A 55 10.75 0.67 -2.26
CA ALA A 55 10.71 1.98 -1.61
C ALA A 55 10.67 3.11 -2.65
N ILE A 56 9.86 4.15 -2.40
CA ILE A 56 9.67 5.25 -3.34
C ILE A 56 11.00 5.93 -3.72
N VAL A 57 11.92 6.08 -2.77
CA VAL A 57 13.23 6.72 -3.02
C VAL A 57 14.04 5.95 -4.06
N GLU A 58 14.07 4.63 -3.99
CA GLU A 58 14.80 3.79 -4.94
C GLU A 58 14.22 3.91 -6.35
N SER A 59 12.89 3.96 -6.45
CA SER A 59 12.20 4.09 -7.71
C SER A 59 12.39 5.48 -8.35
N LEU A 60 12.42 6.54 -7.56
CA LEU A 60 12.73 7.89 -8.04
C LEU A 60 14.18 7.98 -8.54
N GLN A 61 15.14 7.39 -7.82
CA GLN A 61 16.54 7.33 -8.25
C GLN A 61 16.69 6.57 -9.57
N ARG A 62 16.02 5.43 -9.71
CA ARG A 62 16.01 4.64 -10.95
C ARG A 62 15.50 5.46 -12.15
N ASN A 63 14.59 6.39 -11.90
CA ASN A 63 14.03 7.28 -12.93
C ASN A 63 14.78 8.61 -13.07
N ASN A 64 16.02 8.66 -12.61
CA ASN A 64 16.93 9.78 -12.77
C ASN A 64 16.47 11.10 -12.10
N ILE A 65 15.66 11.02 -11.05
CA ILE A 65 15.38 12.18 -10.23
C ILE A 65 16.67 12.53 -9.46
N PRO A 66 17.17 13.77 -9.59
CA PRO A 66 18.39 14.18 -8.91
C PRO A 66 18.30 14.06 -7.39
N ASP A 67 19.41 13.75 -6.75
CA ASP A 67 19.46 13.53 -5.29
C ASP A 67 18.96 14.74 -4.49
N ASP A 68 19.19 15.96 -4.98
CA ASP A 68 18.69 17.20 -4.35
C ASP A 68 17.17 17.40 -4.45
N LEU A 69 16.48 16.65 -5.32
CA LEU A 69 15.02 16.66 -5.46
C LEU A 69 14.32 15.45 -4.82
N LEU A 70 15.07 14.47 -4.31
CA LEU A 70 14.46 13.25 -3.74
C LEU A 70 13.58 13.56 -2.53
N ASP A 71 14.02 14.40 -1.61
CA ASP A 71 13.25 14.76 -0.42
C ASP A 71 11.95 15.49 -0.80
N GLU A 72 11.99 16.39 -1.78
CA GLU A 72 10.81 17.06 -2.32
C GLU A 72 9.86 16.07 -2.98
N GLY A 73 10.38 15.16 -3.81
CA GLY A 73 9.60 14.11 -4.46
C GLY A 73 8.90 13.20 -3.45
N ILE A 74 9.60 12.79 -2.40
CA ILE A 74 9.02 11.98 -1.33
C ILE A 74 7.94 12.77 -0.58
N ALA A 75 8.14 14.04 -0.31
CA ALA A 75 7.17 14.91 0.35
C ALA A 75 5.90 15.06 -0.48
N ILE A 76 6.03 15.25 -1.79
CA ILE A 76 4.90 15.31 -2.74
C ILE A 76 4.13 14.00 -2.72
N TYR A 77 4.83 12.86 -2.82
CA TYR A 77 4.21 11.54 -2.78
C TYR A 77 3.39 11.35 -1.50
N ARG A 78 3.98 11.63 -0.34
CA ARG A 78 3.31 11.46 0.96
C ARG A 78 2.09 12.35 1.11
N ARG A 79 2.13 13.57 0.58
CA ARG A 79 1.01 14.50 0.60
C ARG A 79 -0.19 13.95 -0.17
N TYR A 80 0.01 13.49 -1.39
CA TYR A 80 -1.06 12.87 -2.19
C TYR A 80 -1.48 11.50 -1.69
N TYR A 81 -0.57 10.77 -1.08
CA TYR A 81 -0.85 9.44 -0.55
C TYR A 81 -1.68 9.46 0.72
N ALA A 82 -1.45 10.43 1.60
CA ALA A 82 -2.03 10.44 2.94
C ALA A 82 -2.97 11.62 3.24
N GLN A 83 -2.85 12.74 2.54
CA GLN A 83 -3.50 14.00 2.94
C GLN A 83 -4.48 14.54 1.90
N GLU A 84 -4.10 14.60 0.63
CA GLU A 84 -4.92 15.22 -0.40
C GLU A 84 -5.89 14.23 -1.05
N ALA A 85 -7.18 14.45 -0.83
CA ALA A 85 -8.26 13.63 -1.39
C ALA A 85 -8.60 14.09 -2.82
N VAL A 86 -7.78 13.71 -3.78
CA VAL A 86 -7.93 14.12 -5.19
C VAL A 86 -8.23 12.96 -6.15
N PHE A 87 -8.20 11.73 -5.66
CA PHE A 87 -8.45 10.53 -6.45
C PHE A 87 -9.89 10.04 -6.26
N ASP A 88 -10.46 9.44 -7.29
CA ASP A 88 -11.78 8.83 -7.20
C ASP A 88 -11.75 7.62 -6.27
N ASP A 89 -12.72 7.55 -5.34
CA ASP A 89 -12.86 6.39 -4.46
C ASP A 89 -13.51 5.24 -5.22
N PRO A 90 -12.81 4.12 -5.46
CA PRO A 90 -13.38 2.98 -6.15
C PRO A 90 -14.48 2.26 -5.34
N ASN A 91 -14.56 2.50 -4.03
CA ASN A 91 -15.52 1.87 -3.13
C ASN A 91 -16.75 2.74 -2.89
N ASN A 92 -16.68 4.05 -3.15
CA ASN A 92 -17.76 5.01 -2.94
C ASN A 92 -17.83 5.99 -4.13
N PRO A 93 -18.61 5.68 -5.19
CA PRO A 93 -18.70 6.52 -6.38
C PRO A 93 -19.06 7.97 -6.06
N GLY A 94 -18.36 8.91 -6.69
CA GLY A 94 -18.56 10.34 -6.50
C GLY A 94 -17.80 10.96 -5.32
N GLN A 95 -17.08 10.17 -4.53
CA GLN A 95 -16.20 10.66 -3.46
C GLN A 95 -14.76 10.72 -3.89
N LYS A 96 -13.98 11.62 -3.28
CA LYS A 96 -12.53 11.73 -3.47
C LYS A 96 -11.81 11.26 -2.22
N VAL A 97 -10.68 10.58 -2.44
CA VAL A 97 -9.83 10.02 -1.38
C VAL A 97 -8.37 10.29 -1.66
N PRO A 98 -7.50 10.27 -0.63
CA PRO A 98 -6.06 10.23 -0.83
C PRO A 98 -5.62 8.89 -1.46
N GLY A 99 -4.43 8.87 -2.04
CA GLY A 99 -3.94 7.72 -2.80
C GLY A 99 -3.97 6.39 -2.02
N ARG A 100 -3.70 6.41 -0.71
CA ARG A 100 -3.75 5.20 0.14
C ARG A 100 -5.13 4.53 0.19
N LEU A 101 -6.19 5.26 -0.09
CA LEU A 101 -7.57 4.75 -0.12
C LEU A 101 -8.12 4.58 -1.55
N ASN A 102 -7.37 4.99 -2.56
CA ASN A 102 -7.69 4.74 -3.97
C ASN A 102 -7.25 3.32 -4.37
N ASN A 103 -7.81 2.35 -3.69
CA ASN A 103 -7.52 0.93 -3.90
C ASN A 103 -8.72 0.07 -3.52
N THR A 104 -8.66 -1.20 -3.88
CA THR A 104 -9.66 -2.21 -3.54
C THR A 104 -8.99 -3.41 -2.90
N ILE A 105 -9.74 -4.15 -2.09
CA ILE A 105 -9.30 -5.45 -1.60
C ILE A 105 -9.59 -6.51 -2.68
N TYR A 106 -8.69 -7.47 -2.85
CA TYR A 106 -8.94 -8.56 -3.79
C TYR A 106 -10.08 -9.45 -3.32
N ASP A 107 -10.86 -9.96 -4.27
CA ASP A 107 -11.97 -10.87 -3.99
C ASP A 107 -11.53 -12.11 -3.22
N GLY A 108 -12.29 -12.48 -2.21
CA GLY A 108 -12.01 -13.64 -1.36
C GLY A 108 -10.99 -13.43 -0.24
N ILE A 109 -10.30 -12.29 -0.20
CA ILE A 109 -9.32 -12.00 0.86
C ILE A 109 -9.96 -11.92 2.25
N PRO A 110 -11.05 -11.15 2.48
CA PRO A 110 -11.67 -11.08 3.80
C PRO A 110 -12.09 -12.45 4.33
N GLU A 111 -12.69 -13.27 3.48
CA GLU A 111 -13.18 -14.61 3.81
C GLU A 111 -12.02 -15.56 4.14
N GLN A 112 -10.94 -15.53 3.37
CA GLN A 112 -9.76 -16.37 3.62
C GLN A 112 -9.02 -15.97 4.89
N LEU A 113 -8.91 -14.68 5.18
CA LEU A 113 -8.29 -14.21 6.43
C LEU A 113 -9.14 -14.61 7.64
N ALA A 114 -10.46 -14.49 7.54
CA ALA A 114 -11.37 -14.94 8.60
C ALA A 114 -11.23 -16.45 8.87
N LYS A 115 -11.10 -17.25 7.81
CA LYS A 115 -10.88 -18.70 7.89
C LYS A 115 -9.56 -19.03 8.58
N LEU A 116 -8.47 -18.36 8.21
CA LEU A 116 -7.18 -18.56 8.84
C LEU A 116 -7.21 -18.22 10.33
N ARG A 117 -7.88 -17.15 10.73
CA ARG A 117 -8.08 -16.80 12.14
C ARG A 117 -8.89 -17.86 12.88
N ALA A 118 -9.97 -18.35 12.29
CA ALA A 118 -10.80 -19.41 12.85
C ALA A 118 -10.02 -20.71 13.05
N ASP A 119 -9.07 -21.00 12.16
CA ASP A 119 -8.17 -22.16 12.24
C ASP A 119 -7.02 -21.96 13.25
N GLY A 120 -6.97 -20.82 13.94
CA GLY A 120 -6.02 -20.56 15.03
C GLY A 120 -4.70 -19.94 14.61
N TYR A 121 -4.59 -19.41 13.38
CA TYR A 121 -3.41 -18.69 12.91
C TYR A 121 -3.42 -17.24 13.41
N TYR A 122 -2.22 -16.74 13.75
CA TYR A 122 -1.98 -15.31 13.87
C TYR A 122 -1.63 -14.73 12.51
N LEU A 123 -2.22 -13.60 12.17
CA LEU A 123 -1.97 -12.91 10.92
C LEU A 123 -1.16 -11.64 11.18
N ALA A 124 -0.14 -11.40 10.37
CA ALA A 124 0.66 -10.19 10.42
C ALA A 124 1.00 -9.70 9.02
N ILE A 125 1.09 -8.39 8.87
CA ILE A 125 1.54 -7.77 7.61
C ILE A 125 3.07 -7.69 7.62
N ALA A 126 3.69 -8.18 6.55
CA ALA A 126 5.10 -8.03 6.25
C ALA A 126 5.25 -7.27 4.93
N SER A 127 5.58 -5.98 5.00
CA SER A 127 5.61 -5.08 3.85
C SER A 127 6.81 -4.12 3.94
N CYS A 128 7.31 -3.69 2.79
CA CYS A 128 8.27 -2.58 2.73
C CYS A 128 7.63 -1.22 3.07
N LYS A 129 6.31 -1.16 3.09
CA LYS A 129 5.56 0.04 3.49
C LYS A 129 5.70 0.27 5.00
N PRO A 130 5.96 1.50 5.45
CA PRO A 130 6.02 1.81 6.88
C PRO A 130 4.71 1.47 7.60
N GLN A 131 4.83 1.00 8.84
CA GLN A 131 3.68 0.56 9.63
C GLN A 131 2.60 1.64 9.76
N TYR A 132 2.97 2.90 9.96
CA TYR A 132 2.01 4.00 10.09
C TYR A 132 1.18 4.24 8.82
N GLN A 133 1.63 3.74 7.68
CA GLN A 133 0.88 3.76 6.42
C GLN A 133 0.03 2.50 6.23
N CYS A 134 0.47 1.36 6.75
CA CYS A 134 -0.29 0.11 6.68
C CYS A 134 -1.54 0.13 7.57
N ILE A 135 -1.44 0.69 8.77
CA ILE A 135 -2.53 0.71 9.75
C ILE A 135 -3.82 1.32 9.17
N PRO A 136 -3.81 2.54 8.59
CA PRO A 136 -5.03 3.14 8.03
C PRO A 136 -5.66 2.32 6.90
N ILE A 137 -4.85 1.61 6.12
CA ILE A 137 -5.33 0.76 5.04
C ILE A 137 -6.02 -0.49 5.62
N CYS A 138 -5.40 -1.13 6.60
CA CYS A 138 -5.99 -2.28 7.27
C CYS A 138 -7.28 -1.93 7.99
N GLU A 139 -7.34 -0.79 8.66
CA GLU A 139 -8.57 -0.29 9.30
C GLU A 139 -9.67 -0.01 8.27
N HIS A 140 -9.34 0.63 7.15
CA HIS A 140 -10.29 0.94 6.09
C HIS A 140 -10.95 -0.31 5.50
N PHE A 141 -10.20 -1.38 5.33
CA PHE A 141 -10.68 -2.66 4.80
C PHE A 141 -11.08 -3.67 5.88
N HIS A 142 -11.11 -3.27 7.15
CA HIS A 142 -11.45 -4.15 8.29
C HIS A 142 -10.57 -5.40 8.37
N LEU A 143 -9.26 -5.23 8.14
CA LEU A 143 -8.26 -6.30 8.22
C LEU A 143 -7.53 -6.36 9.57
N ASP A 144 -7.79 -5.42 10.45
CA ASP A 144 -7.20 -5.30 11.78
C ASP A 144 -7.80 -6.28 12.82
#